data_e38a58fb23dded14dd5786165abde9a7
#
_entry.id   e38a58fb23dded14dd5786165abde9a7
#
_cell.length_a   1.000
_cell.length_b   1.000
_cell.length_c   1.000
_cell.angle_alpha   90.00
_cell.angle_beta   90.00
_cell.angle_gamma   90.00
#
_symmetry.space_group_name_H-M   'P 1'
#
loop_
_entity.id
_entity.type
_entity.pdbx_description
1 polymer ?
#
loop_
_entity_poly.entity_id
_entity_poly.type
_entity_poly.pdbx_seq_one_letter_code
_entity_poly.pdbx_strand_id
1 'polypeptide(L)'
;MEILLYTGLGVGLIFASEIGGYIWHRYGAHTDILPFVKDTHQVHHTRIHDQAHGDFFYIAILLVLYLAFLFYLYYLTYISLVLLTILYLGVFFPFIWSYYIHSAYHITDHWLNDYEWFQNDKRIHFKHHEDPTKNYGIATHFTDELLGTFDYAFPINKNIEK
;
A
#
# COMPACT_ATOMS: atom_id res chain seq x y z
N MET A 1 -13.12 6.60 28.52
CA MET A 1 -12.85 5.20 28.12
C MET A 1 -13.07 4.98 26.62
N GLU A 2 -14.18 5.43 26.04
CA GLU A 2 -14.49 5.28 24.60
C GLU A 2 -13.47 5.91 23.67
N ILE A 3 -12.97 7.12 23.97
CA ILE A 3 -11.96 7.81 23.13
C ILE A 3 -10.70 6.94 23.01
N LEU A 4 -10.20 6.37 24.11
CA LEU A 4 -9.03 5.51 24.08
C LEU A 4 -9.27 4.23 23.26
N LEU A 5 -10.48 3.66 23.36
CA LEU A 5 -10.88 2.49 22.58
C LEU A 5 -10.89 2.82 21.09
N TYR A 6 -11.53 3.92 20.69
CA TYR A 6 -11.60 4.33 19.28
C TYR A 6 -10.25 4.74 18.70
N THR A 7 -9.41 5.40 19.49
CA THR A 7 -8.03 5.72 19.09
C THR A 7 -7.23 4.43 18.89
N GLY A 8 -7.29 3.50 19.83
CA GLY A 8 -6.60 2.20 19.71
C GLY A 8 -7.09 1.40 18.50
N LEU A 9 -8.40 1.40 18.24
CA LEU A 9 -8.98 0.75 17.07
C LEU A 9 -8.47 1.40 15.76
N GLY A 10 -8.47 2.73 15.67
CA GLY A 10 -7.97 3.46 14.50
C GLY A 10 -6.50 3.15 14.21
N VAL A 11 -5.64 3.19 15.23
CA VAL A 11 -4.22 2.83 15.11
C VAL A 11 -4.07 1.37 14.68
N GLY A 12 -4.80 0.45 15.31
CA GLY A 12 -4.78 -0.98 14.95
C GLY A 12 -5.19 -1.24 13.50
N LEU A 13 -6.17 -0.49 12.98
CA LEU A 13 -6.62 -0.58 11.59
C LEU A 13 -5.56 -0.09 10.60
N ILE A 14 -4.80 0.96 10.94
CA ILE A 14 -3.70 1.44 10.11
C ILE A 14 -2.63 0.34 9.97
N PHE A 15 -2.21 -0.29 11.07
CA PHE A 15 -1.26 -1.41 11.02
C PHE A 15 -1.83 -2.63 10.28
N ALA A 16 -3.10 -2.97 10.50
CA ALA A 16 -3.76 -4.07 9.80
C ALA A 16 -3.85 -3.81 8.28
N SER A 17 -4.09 -2.56 7.88
CA SER A 17 -4.13 -2.16 6.46
C SER A 17 -2.75 -2.24 5.81
N GLU A 18 -1.69 -1.89 6.53
CA GLU A 18 -0.31 -2.02 6.07
C GLU A 18 0.07 -3.50 5.86
N ILE A 19 -0.22 -4.37 6.84
CA ILE A 19 -0.02 -5.82 6.73
C ILE A 19 -0.87 -6.39 5.58
N GLY A 20 -2.11 -5.94 5.44
CA GLY A 20 -3.00 -6.32 4.35
C GLY A 20 -2.44 -5.92 2.98
N GLY A 21 -1.89 -4.71 2.86
CA GLY A 21 -1.21 -4.22 1.66
C GLY A 21 0.00 -5.07 1.28
N TYR A 22 0.84 -5.39 2.27
CA TYR A 22 1.97 -6.32 2.09
C TYR A 22 1.52 -7.70 1.61
N ILE A 23 0.49 -8.29 2.23
CA ILE A 23 -0.05 -9.61 1.85
C ILE A 23 -0.60 -9.56 0.42
N TRP A 24 -1.36 -8.52 0.08
CA TRP A 24 -1.87 -8.30 -1.26
C TRP A 24 -0.74 -8.20 -2.28
N HIS A 25 0.27 -7.38 -2.02
CA HIS A 25 1.40 -7.20 -2.92
C HIS A 25 2.19 -8.49 -3.10
N ARG A 26 2.59 -9.14 -1.99
CA ARG A 26 3.40 -10.37 -2.03
C ARG A 26 2.67 -11.55 -2.66
N TYR A 27 1.42 -11.80 -2.25
CA TYR A 27 0.71 -13.02 -2.64
C TYR A 27 -0.33 -12.79 -3.73
N GLY A 28 -0.96 -11.64 -3.79
CA GLY A 28 -1.91 -11.30 -4.85
C GLY A 28 -1.23 -10.87 -6.14
N ALA A 29 -0.22 -10.00 -6.04
CA ALA A 29 0.42 -9.39 -7.20
C ALA A 29 1.65 -10.18 -7.71
N HIS A 30 2.32 -10.98 -6.87
CA HIS A 30 3.55 -11.69 -7.26
C HIS A 30 3.40 -13.22 -7.36
N THR A 31 2.22 -13.79 -7.08
CA THR A 31 2.01 -15.24 -7.21
C THR A 31 0.82 -15.57 -8.09
N ASP A 32 0.65 -16.85 -8.43
CA ASP A 32 -0.46 -17.32 -9.25
C ASP A 32 -1.79 -17.47 -8.47
N ILE A 33 -1.88 -16.97 -7.23
CA ILE A 33 -3.12 -17.00 -6.44
C ILE A 33 -4.20 -16.12 -7.11
N LEU A 34 -3.81 -14.94 -7.63
CA LEU A 34 -4.68 -14.03 -8.36
C LEU A 34 -4.03 -13.69 -9.73
N PRO A 35 -4.14 -14.58 -10.74
CA PRO A 35 -3.42 -14.44 -12.01
C PRO A 35 -3.67 -13.10 -12.70
N PHE A 36 -4.93 -12.63 -12.68
CA PHE A 36 -5.29 -11.35 -13.29
C PHE A 36 -4.68 -10.13 -12.61
N VAL A 37 -4.42 -10.19 -11.28
CA VAL A 37 -3.70 -9.13 -10.54
C VAL A 37 -2.21 -9.21 -10.86
N LYS A 38 -1.65 -10.43 -10.84
CA LYS A 38 -0.25 -10.68 -11.19
C LYS A 38 0.09 -10.16 -12.60
N ASP A 39 -0.74 -10.48 -13.60
CA ASP A 39 -0.49 -10.07 -14.98
C ASP A 39 -0.44 -8.54 -15.11
N THR A 40 -1.36 -7.83 -14.46
CA THR A 40 -1.36 -6.35 -14.46
C THR A 40 -0.17 -5.77 -13.71
N HIS A 41 0.21 -6.38 -12.59
CA HIS A 41 1.36 -5.95 -11.78
C HIS A 41 2.69 -6.23 -12.49
N GLN A 42 2.79 -7.33 -13.22
CA GLN A 42 3.98 -7.66 -14.02
C GLN A 42 4.21 -6.65 -15.15
N VAL A 43 3.14 -6.09 -15.74
CA VAL A 43 3.26 -4.97 -16.69
C VAL A 43 3.87 -3.75 -16.00
N HIS A 44 3.46 -3.44 -14.77
CA HIS A 44 4.04 -2.37 -13.97
C HIS A 44 5.55 -2.58 -13.71
N HIS A 45 6.00 -3.79 -13.40
CA HIS A 45 7.42 -4.10 -13.23
C HIS A 45 8.24 -3.97 -14.51
N THR A 46 7.65 -4.23 -15.68
CA THR A 46 8.36 -4.13 -16.98
C THR A 46 8.37 -2.72 -17.55
N ARG A 47 7.43 -1.88 -17.15
CA ARG A 47 7.26 -0.51 -17.64
C ARG A 47 7.40 0.50 -16.50
N ILE A 48 8.61 0.63 -15.97
CA ILE A 48 8.93 1.40 -14.75
C ILE A 48 8.38 2.84 -14.77
N HIS A 49 8.26 3.46 -15.94
CA HIS A 49 7.72 4.82 -16.12
C HIS A 49 6.26 4.84 -16.56
N ASP A 50 5.64 3.68 -16.77
CA ASP A 50 4.23 3.59 -17.10
C ASP A 50 3.45 3.32 -15.79
N GLN A 51 2.60 4.27 -15.41
CA GLN A 51 1.75 4.13 -14.24
C GLN A 51 0.66 3.08 -14.54
N ALA A 52 1.05 1.81 -14.53
CA ALA A 52 0.09 0.72 -14.70
C ALA A 52 -0.77 0.60 -13.44
N HIS A 53 -1.95 1.19 -13.49
CA HIS A 53 -2.92 1.22 -12.38
C HIS A 53 -3.85 -0.01 -12.34
N GLY A 54 -3.51 -1.09 -13.04
CA GLY A 54 -4.41 -2.23 -13.20
C GLY A 54 -4.77 -2.93 -11.89
N ASP A 55 -3.82 -3.08 -10.98
CA ASP A 55 -4.05 -3.66 -9.67
C ASP A 55 -4.86 -2.75 -8.73
N PHE A 56 -4.74 -1.42 -8.88
CA PHE A 56 -5.56 -0.45 -8.17
C PHE A 56 -7.06 -0.64 -8.41
N PHE A 57 -7.46 -0.98 -9.64
CA PHE A 57 -8.86 -1.18 -9.97
C PHE A 57 -9.52 -2.26 -9.11
N TYR A 58 -8.83 -3.38 -8.90
CA TYR A 58 -9.36 -4.48 -8.07
C TYR A 58 -9.50 -4.08 -6.60
N ILE A 59 -8.52 -3.34 -6.08
CA ILE A 59 -8.58 -2.86 -4.69
C ILE A 59 -9.69 -1.80 -4.53
N ALA A 60 -9.87 -0.92 -5.52
CA ALA A 60 -10.96 0.06 -5.49
C ALA A 60 -12.33 -0.63 -5.41
N ILE A 61 -12.54 -1.73 -6.16
CA ILE A 61 -13.76 -2.55 -6.04
C ILE A 61 -13.91 -3.09 -4.61
N LEU A 62 -12.85 -3.66 -4.04
CA LEU A 62 -12.91 -4.20 -2.67
C LEU A 62 -13.23 -3.11 -1.63
N LEU A 63 -12.69 -1.90 -1.79
CA LEU A 63 -13.02 -0.77 -0.91
C LEU A 63 -14.47 -0.32 -1.03
N VAL A 64 -15.03 -0.32 -2.25
CA VAL A 64 -16.46 -0.01 -2.46
C VAL A 64 -17.34 -1.08 -1.81
N LEU A 65 -17.01 -2.36 -1.99
CA LEU A 65 -17.74 -3.46 -1.36
C LEU A 65 -17.65 -3.41 0.17
N TYR A 66 -16.46 -3.10 0.70
CA TYR A 66 -16.24 -2.90 2.12
C TYR A 66 -17.10 -1.74 2.66
N LEU A 67 -17.11 -0.59 1.99
CA LEU A 67 -17.95 0.53 2.38
C LEU A 67 -19.44 0.19 2.35
N ALA A 68 -19.90 -0.49 1.30
CA ALA A 68 -21.29 -0.95 1.19
C ALA A 68 -21.65 -1.89 2.36
N PHE A 69 -20.75 -2.80 2.73
CA PHE A 69 -20.92 -3.68 3.89
C PHE A 69 -21.01 -2.90 5.21
N LEU A 70 -20.16 -1.90 5.42
CA LEU A 70 -20.23 -1.04 6.61
C LEU A 70 -21.54 -0.25 6.69
N PHE A 71 -22.01 0.29 5.56
CA PHE A 71 -23.33 0.96 5.51
C PHE A 71 -24.48 0.00 5.79
N TYR A 72 -24.39 -1.25 5.32
CA TYR A 72 -25.37 -2.27 5.65
C TYR A 72 -25.41 -2.57 7.15
N LEU A 73 -24.25 -2.72 7.81
CA LEU A 73 -24.18 -2.91 9.26
C LEU A 73 -24.72 -1.69 10.04
N TYR A 74 -24.43 -0.48 9.54
CA TYR A 74 -24.97 0.76 10.11
C TYR A 74 -26.51 0.82 9.97
N TYR A 75 -27.03 0.48 8.79
CA TYR A 75 -28.47 0.41 8.54
C TYR A 75 -29.18 -0.57 9.47
N LEU A 76 -28.57 -1.73 9.75
CA LEU A 76 -29.09 -2.72 10.70
C LEU A 76 -28.85 -2.35 12.17
N THR A 77 -28.30 -1.16 12.45
CA THR A 77 -27.98 -0.65 13.78
C THR A 77 -26.94 -1.46 14.58
N TYR A 78 -26.15 -2.32 13.91
CA TYR A 78 -25.08 -3.06 14.57
C TYR A 78 -23.86 -2.19 14.88
N ILE A 79 -23.63 -1.11 14.13
CA ILE A 79 -22.55 -0.16 14.36
C ILE A 79 -23.07 1.27 14.39
N SER A 80 -22.43 2.12 15.18
CA SER A 80 -22.69 3.56 15.21
C SER A 80 -22.04 4.27 14.01
N LEU A 81 -22.50 5.49 13.70
CA LEU A 81 -21.87 6.32 12.68
C LEU A 81 -20.39 6.60 12.99
N VAL A 82 -20.04 6.81 14.26
CA VAL A 82 -18.66 7.00 14.70
C VAL A 82 -17.81 5.77 14.38
N LEU A 83 -18.31 4.58 14.73
CA LEU A 83 -17.60 3.34 14.46
C LEU A 83 -17.47 3.07 12.97
N LEU A 84 -18.54 3.31 12.17
CA LEU A 84 -18.48 3.22 10.70
C LEU A 84 -17.36 4.13 10.15
N THR A 85 -17.31 5.38 10.62
CA THR A 85 -16.30 6.35 10.16
C THR A 85 -14.89 5.88 10.49
N ILE A 86 -14.64 5.38 11.69
CA ILE A 86 -13.32 4.88 12.11
C ILE A 86 -12.92 3.65 11.28
N LEU A 87 -13.82 2.69 11.11
CA LEU A 87 -13.57 1.48 10.32
C LEU A 87 -13.27 1.81 8.86
N TYR A 88 -14.02 2.76 8.28
CA TYR A 88 -13.79 3.18 6.89
C TYR A 88 -12.48 3.95 6.72
N LEU A 89 -12.27 5.01 7.51
CA LEU A 89 -11.07 5.85 7.38
C LEU A 89 -9.79 5.11 7.75
N GLY A 90 -9.84 4.20 8.74
CA GLY A 90 -8.69 3.40 9.16
C GLY A 90 -8.19 2.43 8.09
N VAL A 91 -9.05 2.06 7.12
CA VAL A 91 -8.67 1.23 5.97
C VAL A 91 -8.44 2.07 4.71
N PHE A 92 -9.36 3.00 4.41
CA PHE A 92 -9.34 3.79 3.19
C PHE A 92 -8.14 4.74 3.11
N PHE A 93 -7.82 5.45 4.21
CA PHE A 93 -6.75 6.44 4.20
C PHE A 93 -5.35 5.83 3.98
N PRO A 94 -4.93 4.77 4.71
CA PRO A 94 -3.66 4.10 4.45
C PRO A 94 -3.55 3.60 3.01
N PHE A 95 -4.65 3.09 2.45
CA PHE A 95 -4.68 2.60 1.09
C PHE A 95 -4.47 3.73 0.05
N ILE A 96 -5.22 4.83 0.17
CA ILE A 96 -5.08 5.99 -0.74
C ILE A 96 -3.68 6.60 -0.61
N TRP A 97 -3.15 6.65 0.60
CA TRP A 97 -1.78 7.13 0.84
C TRP A 97 -0.73 6.23 0.16
N SER A 98 -0.83 4.91 0.35
CA SER A 98 0.09 3.96 -0.31
C SER A 98 0.01 4.04 -1.83
N TYR A 99 -1.20 4.15 -2.39
CA TYR A 99 -1.38 4.34 -3.82
C TYR A 99 -0.75 5.63 -4.34
N TYR A 100 -0.97 6.75 -3.63
CA TYR A 100 -0.41 8.04 -3.99
C TYR A 100 1.12 8.01 -3.96
N ILE A 101 1.71 7.50 -2.89
CA ILE A 101 3.17 7.41 -2.74
C ILE A 101 3.77 6.47 -3.80
N HIS A 102 3.17 5.29 -4.03
CA HIS A 102 3.59 4.37 -5.07
C HIS A 102 3.60 5.02 -6.46
N SER A 103 2.50 5.71 -6.81
CA SER A 103 2.42 6.45 -8.08
C SER A 103 3.50 7.53 -8.18
N ALA A 104 3.76 8.25 -7.07
CA ALA A 104 4.77 9.30 -7.02
C ALA A 104 6.20 8.77 -7.21
N TYR A 105 6.51 7.53 -6.80
CA TYR A 105 7.83 6.91 -7.04
C TYR A 105 8.14 6.81 -8.53
N HIS A 106 7.14 6.61 -9.37
CA HIS A 106 7.30 6.46 -10.83
C HIS A 106 7.31 7.78 -11.60
N ILE A 107 7.11 8.93 -10.92
CA ILE A 107 7.16 10.26 -11.54
C ILE A 107 8.54 10.87 -11.31
N THR A 108 9.22 11.24 -12.42
CA THR A 108 10.58 11.79 -12.38
C THR A 108 10.62 13.15 -11.67
N ASP A 109 9.69 14.05 -12.01
CA ASP A 109 9.68 15.44 -11.52
C ASP A 109 8.61 15.66 -10.45
N HIS A 110 8.40 14.68 -9.56
CA HIS A 110 7.44 14.81 -8.49
C HIS A 110 8.01 15.68 -7.35
N TRP A 111 7.21 16.59 -6.80
CA TRP A 111 7.63 17.52 -5.73
C TRP A 111 8.16 16.83 -4.47
N LEU A 112 7.72 15.59 -4.18
CA LEU A 112 8.25 14.79 -3.08
C LEU A 112 9.72 14.40 -3.25
N ASN A 113 10.28 14.47 -4.46
CA ASN A 113 11.70 14.20 -4.69
C ASN A 113 12.64 15.19 -3.98
N ASP A 114 12.13 16.33 -3.49
CA ASP A 114 12.90 17.28 -2.69
C ASP A 114 13.12 16.78 -1.24
N TYR A 115 12.46 15.70 -0.84
CA TYR A 115 12.54 15.15 0.52
C TYR A 115 13.35 13.86 0.57
N GLU A 116 14.34 13.82 1.47
CA GLU A 116 15.26 12.68 1.62
C GLU A 116 14.53 11.39 2.00
N TRP A 117 13.53 11.46 2.89
CA TRP A 117 12.74 10.29 3.26
C TRP A 117 12.06 9.65 2.04
N PHE A 118 11.47 10.48 1.17
CA PHE A 118 10.79 10.00 -0.03
C PHE A 118 11.78 9.40 -1.04
N GLN A 119 12.95 10.02 -1.22
CA GLN A 119 13.99 9.46 -2.09
C GLN A 119 14.52 8.13 -1.57
N ASN A 120 14.62 7.94 -0.23
CA ASN A 120 15.00 6.67 0.36
C ASN A 120 13.96 5.58 0.07
N ASP A 121 12.68 5.87 0.32
CA ASP A 121 11.59 4.94 0.08
C ASP A 121 11.45 4.61 -1.42
N LYS A 122 11.60 5.61 -2.29
CA LYS A 122 11.64 5.43 -3.74
C LYS A 122 12.75 4.47 -4.18
N ARG A 123 13.95 4.58 -3.62
CA ARG A 123 15.06 3.65 -3.89
C ARG A 123 14.74 2.22 -3.44
N ILE A 124 14.14 2.06 -2.26
CA ILE A 124 13.71 0.77 -1.73
C ILE A 124 12.66 0.15 -2.65
N HIS A 125 11.70 0.96 -3.13
CA HIS A 125 10.70 0.52 -4.10
C HIS A 125 11.33 0.09 -5.44
N PHE A 126 12.28 0.84 -5.98
CA PHE A 126 12.97 0.43 -7.21
C PHE A 126 13.84 -0.81 -7.00
N LYS A 127 14.35 -1.03 -5.79
CA LYS A 127 15.01 -2.30 -5.46
C LYS A 127 14.04 -3.49 -5.53
N HIS A 128 12.78 -3.29 -5.14
CA HIS A 128 11.72 -4.28 -5.34
C HIS A 128 11.50 -4.58 -6.84
N HIS A 129 11.54 -3.58 -7.72
CA HIS A 129 11.47 -3.81 -9.17
C HIS A 129 12.65 -4.62 -9.72
N GLU A 130 13.85 -4.51 -9.12
CA GLU A 130 15.02 -5.32 -9.48
C GLU A 130 14.96 -6.74 -8.89
N ASP A 131 14.51 -6.88 -7.63
CA ASP A 131 14.33 -8.13 -6.92
C ASP A 131 12.90 -8.22 -6.34
N PRO A 132 11.94 -8.79 -7.08
CA PRO A 132 10.55 -8.89 -6.66
C PRO A 132 10.30 -9.82 -5.46
N THR A 133 11.35 -10.38 -4.86
CA THR A 133 11.26 -11.21 -3.64
C THR A 133 11.49 -10.42 -2.36
N LYS A 134 11.76 -9.10 -2.46
CA LYS A 134 12.08 -8.19 -1.38
C LYS A 134 11.19 -6.94 -1.42
N ASN A 135 11.12 -6.22 -0.29
CA ASN A 135 10.57 -4.88 -0.17
C ASN A 135 9.14 -4.73 -0.74
N TYR A 136 8.22 -5.54 -0.25
CA TYR A 136 6.81 -5.51 -0.68
C TYR A 136 6.02 -4.33 -0.10
N GLY A 137 6.50 -3.71 1.00
CA GLY A 137 5.89 -2.52 1.61
C GLY A 137 6.03 -1.31 0.70
N ILE A 138 4.99 -0.48 0.63
CA ILE A 138 4.96 0.71 -0.22
C ILE A 138 5.09 1.99 0.60
N ALA A 139 4.21 2.19 1.58
CA ALA A 139 4.20 3.38 2.41
C ALA A 139 5.02 3.23 3.70
N THR A 140 5.26 2.01 4.12
CA THR A 140 6.14 1.66 5.24
C THR A 140 6.82 0.31 4.95
N HIS A 141 7.94 0.06 5.64
CA HIS A 141 8.69 -1.20 5.50
C HIS A 141 8.54 -2.09 6.74
N PHE A 142 7.63 -1.73 7.65
CA PHE A 142 7.44 -2.44 8.92
C PHE A 142 7.18 -3.93 8.74
N THR A 143 6.32 -4.30 7.80
CA THR A 143 5.97 -5.70 7.55
C THR A 143 7.11 -6.45 6.87
N ASP A 144 7.87 -5.79 5.99
CA ASP A 144 9.08 -6.36 5.39
C ASP A 144 10.15 -6.66 6.45
N GLU A 145 10.38 -5.73 7.37
CA GLU A 145 11.31 -5.93 8.50
C GLU A 145 10.86 -7.09 9.38
N LEU A 146 9.58 -7.14 9.75
CA LEU A 146 8.99 -8.17 10.59
C LEU A 146 9.10 -9.57 9.96
N LEU A 147 8.92 -9.67 8.64
CA LEU A 147 8.90 -10.95 7.91
C LEU A 147 10.22 -11.28 7.21
N GLY A 148 11.27 -10.47 7.38
CA GLY A 148 12.62 -10.71 6.86
C GLY A 148 12.73 -10.57 5.33
N THR A 149 11.83 -9.81 4.72
CA THR A 149 11.87 -9.47 3.28
C THR A 149 12.45 -8.10 3.01
N PHE A 150 12.82 -7.35 4.05
CA PHE A 150 13.44 -6.05 3.91
C PHE A 150 14.90 -6.17 3.44
N ASP A 151 15.26 -5.40 2.42
CA ASP A 151 16.63 -5.32 1.89
C ASP A 151 17.10 -3.87 1.80
N TYR A 152 18.07 -3.50 2.66
CA TYR A 152 18.72 -2.19 2.71
C TYR A 152 19.96 -2.11 1.81
N ALA A 153 20.41 -3.21 1.21
CA ALA A 153 21.68 -3.29 0.53
C ALA A 153 21.70 -2.42 -0.74
N PHE A 154 21.93 -1.13 -0.53
CA PHE A 154 22.27 -0.20 -1.60
C PHE A 154 23.76 0.12 -1.58
N PRO A 155 24.52 -0.26 -2.60
CA PRO A 155 25.59 0.61 -3.03
C PRO A 155 24.90 1.85 -3.65
N ILE A 156 25.06 3.02 -3.03
CA ILE A 156 24.61 4.31 -3.58
C ILE A 156 25.35 4.50 -4.93
N ASN A 157 24.76 4.02 -6.00
CA ASN A 157 25.23 4.34 -7.32
C ASN A 157 24.63 5.71 -7.70
N LYS A 158 25.38 6.78 -7.39
CA LYS A 158 25.02 8.19 -7.65
C LYS A 158 24.74 8.51 -9.14
N ASN A 159 24.77 7.53 -10.03
CA ASN A 159 24.63 7.70 -11.46
C ASN A 159 23.21 7.44 -11.98
N ILE A 160 22.24 7.13 -11.13
CA ILE A 160 20.83 6.92 -11.53
C ILE A 160 20.00 8.21 -11.37
N GLU A 161 20.61 9.28 -10.86
CA GLU A 161 19.95 10.57 -10.59
C GLU A 161 20.05 11.59 -11.74
N LYS A 162 20.18 11.14 -13.02
CA LYS A 162 20.13 12.09 -14.14
C LYS A 162 19.14 11.66 -15.20
#